data_c81465ef35a25a1b4963378b9e84dd1e
#
_entry.id   c81465ef35a25a1b4963378b9e84dd1e
#
_cell.length_a   1.000
_cell.length_b   1.000
_cell.length_c   1.000
_cell.angle_alpha   90.00
_cell.angle_beta   90.00
_cell.angle_gamma   90.00
#
_symmetry.space_group_name_H-M   'P 1'
#
loop_
_entity.id
_entity.type
_entity.pdbx_description
1 polymer ?
#
loop_
_entity_poly.entity_id
_entity_poly.type
_entity_poly.pdbx_seq_one_letter_code
_entity_poly.pdbx_strand_id
1 'polypeptide(L)'
;MKKSKNEQVQQFLEDVMMSEGDKFNILKKLREIVFKISPETNERIMYGGIMFSLEGDFGGIFVSQNHVSFEFSNGYQFDDPKKLLEGAGKFRRHLKIKTLSDITDKEVDFFVKQAV
;
A
#
# COMPACT_ATOMS: atom_id res chain seq x y z
N MET A 1 5.73 -4.90 14.84
CA MET A 1 4.77 -4.86 13.72
C MET A 1 3.54 -5.70 14.05
N LYS A 2 2.38 -5.21 13.67
CA LYS A 2 1.13 -5.95 13.85
C LYS A 2 1.13 -7.19 12.96
N LYS A 3 0.91 -8.35 13.54
CA LYS A 3 0.79 -9.60 12.80
C LYS A 3 -0.49 -9.62 11.98
N SER A 4 -0.45 -10.29 10.83
CA SER A 4 -1.63 -10.48 10.01
C SER A 4 -2.45 -11.67 10.51
N LYS A 5 -3.77 -11.54 10.44
CA LYS A 5 -4.69 -12.65 10.67
C LYS A 5 -4.75 -13.59 9.47
N ASN A 6 -4.26 -13.14 8.32
CA ASN A 6 -4.18 -13.93 7.10
C ASN A 6 -2.80 -14.60 7.04
N GLU A 7 -2.76 -15.91 7.04
CA GLU A 7 -1.51 -16.67 7.07
C GLU A 7 -0.62 -16.41 5.87
N GLN A 8 -1.20 -16.25 4.68
CA GLN A 8 -0.43 -15.97 3.47
C GLN A 8 0.20 -14.58 3.53
N VAL A 9 -0.52 -13.59 4.04
CA VAL A 9 0.01 -12.23 4.24
C VAL A 9 1.13 -12.27 5.27
N GLN A 10 0.94 -12.98 6.37
CA GLN A 10 1.97 -13.09 7.41
C GLN A 10 3.25 -13.70 6.83
N GLN A 11 3.12 -14.76 6.03
CA GLN A 11 4.28 -15.39 5.39
C GLN A 11 4.96 -14.43 4.41
N PHE A 12 4.19 -13.68 3.64
CA PHE A 12 4.74 -12.68 2.71
C PHE A 12 5.55 -11.62 3.46
N LEU A 13 5.03 -11.13 4.58
CA LEU A 13 5.72 -10.15 5.42
C LEU A 13 7.05 -10.69 5.94
N GLU A 14 7.05 -11.94 6.41
CA GLU A 14 8.27 -12.59 6.90
C GLU A 14 9.30 -12.78 5.78
N ASP A 15 8.85 -13.20 4.60
CA ASP A 15 9.73 -13.41 3.44
C ASP A 15 10.39 -12.08 3.00
N VAL A 16 9.64 -11.00 2.93
CA VAL A 16 10.19 -9.69 2.56
C VAL A 16 11.17 -9.19 3.63
N MET A 17 10.85 -9.40 4.90
CA MET A 17 11.73 -9.03 6.01
C MET A 17 13.09 -9.72 5.89
N MET A 18 13.09 -10.99 5.52
CA MET A 18 14.32 -11.78 5.41
C MET A 18 15.15 -11.45 4.17
N SER A 19 14.52 -11.08 3.06
CA SER A 19 15.19 -10.91 1.79
C SER A 19 15.44 -9.46 1.37
N GLU A 20 14.61 -8.51 1.84
CA GLU A 20 14.64 -7.13 1.36
C GLU A 20 14.30 -6.15 2.49
N GLY A 21 15.20 -6.05 3.48
CA GLY A 21 14.98 -5.31 4.70
C GLY A 21 14.54 -3.85 4.53
N ASP A 22 15.12 -3.12 3.57
CA ASP A 22 14.76 -1.72 3.32
C ASP A 22 13.32 -1.61 2.81
N LYS A 23 12.96 -2.48 1.88
CA LYS A 23 11.59 -2.52 1.36
C LYS A 23 10.61 -3.01 2.42
N PHE A 24 11.04 -3.90 3.31
CA PHE A 24 10.22 -4.34 4.42
C PHE A 24 9.85 -3.17 5.33
N ASN A 25 10.78 -2.28 5.62
CA ASN A 25 10.50 -1.11 6.45
C ASN A 25 9.45 -0.20 5.81
N ILE A 26 9.51 -0.04 4.50
CA ILE A 26 8.51 0.72 3.75
C ILE A 26 7.15 0.00 3.81
N LEU A 27 7.14 -1.28 3.50
CA LEU A 27 5.94 -2.12 3.52
C LEU A 27 5.24 -2.07 4.88
N LYS A 28 6.01 -2.23 5.94
CA LYS A 28 5.55 -2.17 7.33
C LYS A 28 4.86 -0.84 7.62
N LYS A 29 5.50 0.26 7.24
CA LYS A 29 4.97 1.60 7.50
C LYS A 29 3.69 1.88 6.71
N LEU A 30 3.65 1.48 5.45
CA LEU A 30 2.45 1.62 4.63
C LEU A 30 1.28 0.83 5.22
N ARG A 31 1.55 -0.39 5.65
CA ARG A 31 0.54 -1.24 6.27
C ARG A 31 0.03 -0.64 7.59
N GLU A 32 0.93 -0.07 8.39
CA GLU A 32 0.55 0.63 9.64
C GLU A 32 -0.39 1.80 9.36
N ILE A 33 -0.15 2.56 8.31
CA ILE A 33 -1.00 3.70 7.93
C ILE A 33 -2.41 3.21 7.59
N VAL A 34 -2.53 2.15 6.80
CA VAL A 34 -3.83 1.60 6.43
C VAL A 34 -4.62 1.19 7.68
N PHE A 35 -4.03 0.41 8.57
CA PHE A 35 -4.73 -0.09 9.76
C PHE A 35 -4.97 0.98 10.81
N LYS A 36 -4.17 2.04 10.84
CA LYS A 36 -4.42 3.17 11.71
C LYS A 36 -5.65 3.97 11.26
N ILE A 37 -5.78 4.17 9.95
CA ILE A 37 -6.90 4.92 9.38
C ILE A 37 -8.17 4.09 9.37
N SER A 38 -8.05 2.79 9.03
CA SER A 38 -9.17 1.87 8.92
C SER A 38 -8.86 0.53 9.58
N PRO A 39 -9.04 0.41 10.89
CA PRO A 39 -8.68 -0.81 11.63
C PRO A 39 -9.43 -2.07 11.18
N GLU A 40 -10.61 -1.93 10.58
CA GLU A 40 -11.44 -3.03 10.12
C GLU A 40 -11.07 -3.53 8.72
N THR A 41 -10.04 -2.97 8.10
CA THR A 41 -9.57 -3.38 6.78
C THR A 41 -9.17 -4.86 6.77
N ASN A 42 -9.57 -5.57 5.72
CA ASN A 42 -9.13 -6.93 5.46
C ASN A 42 -7.95 -6.91 4.49
N GLU A 43 -7.06 -7.88 4.61
CA GLU A 43 -5.91 -8.01 3.71
C GLU A 43 -5.78 -9.44 3.23
N ARG A 44 -5.33 -9.60 1.98
CA ARG A 44 -5.05 -10.91 1.40
C ARG A 44 -3.95 -10.79 0.34
N ILE A 45 -3.36 -11.93 -0.03
CA ILE A 45 -2.39 -11.95 -1.12
C ILE A 45 -3.13 -11.97 -2.46
N MET A 46 -2.74 -11.07 -3.35
CA MET A 46 -3.28 -10.99 -4.69
C MET A 46 -2.23 -10.38 -5.62
N TYR A 47 -2.01 -11.01 -6.77
CA TYR A 47 -1.00 -10.55 -7.75
C TYR A 47 0.40 -10.37 -7.14
N GLY A 48 0.77 -11.25 -6.20
CA GLY A 48 2.09 -11.20 -5.56
C GLY A 48 2.28 -10.07 -4.55
N GLY A 49 1.22 -9.40 -4.16
CA GLY A 49 1.25 -8.31 -3.17
C GLY A 49 0.14 -8.44 -2.15
N ILE A 50 -0.04 -7.40 -1.34
CA ILE A 50 -1.10 -7.34 -0.33
C ILE A 50 -2.23 -6.47 -0.87
N MET A 51 -3.42 -7.06 -1.03
CA MET A 51 -4.63 -6.33 -1.40
C MET A 51 -5.46 -6.03 -0.16
N PHE A 52 -5.89 -4.78 -0.02
CA PHE A 52 -6.73 -4.32 1.08
C PHE A 52 -8.17 -4.15 0.62
N SER A 53 -9.10 -4.56 1.47
CA SER A 53 -10.52 -4.44 1.18
C SER A 53 -11.35 -4.06 2.42
N LEU A 54 -12.46 -3.40 2.15
CA LEU A 54 -13.56 -3.16 3.08
C LEU A 54 -14.80 -3.82 2.48
N GLU A 55 -15.69 -3.07 1.84
CA GLU A 55 -16.78 -3.68 1.06
C GLU A 55 -16.26 -4.26 -0.26
N GLY A 56 -15.18 -3.68 -0.79
CA GLY A 56 -14.50 -4.14 -1.98
C GLY A 56 -13.04 -3.76 -1.90
N ASP A 57 -12.25 -4.19 -2.87
CA ASP A 57 -10.84 -3.88 -2.95
C ASP A 57 -10.65 -2.38 -3.18
N PHE A 58 -9.91 -1.72 -2.29
CA PHE A 58 -9.66 -0.28 -2.44
C PHE A 58 -8.22 0.07 -2.78
N GLY A 59 -7.30 -0.84 -2.57
CA GLY A 59 -5.89 -0.60 -2.87
C GLY A 59 -5.01 -1.76 -2.45
N GLY A 60 -3.74 -1.66 -2.77
CA GLY A 60 -2.80 -2.73 -2.45
C GLY A 60 -1.37 -2.25 -2.45
N ILE A 61 -0.50 -3.06 -1.85
CA ILE A 61 0.93 -2.80 -1.76
C ILE A 61 1.68 -3.88 -2.52
N PHE A 62 2.54 -3.47 -3.44
CA PHE A 62 3.31 -4.38 -4.29
C PHE A 62 4.78 -4.06 -4.21
N VAL A 63 5.60 -5.08 -3.94
CA VAL A 63 7.07 -4.93 -3.86
C VAL A 63 7.66 -5.18 -5.24
N SER A 64 8.33 -4.18 -5.79
CA SER A 64 9.03 -4.26 -7.07
C SER A 64 10.54 -4.24 -6.83
N GLN A 65 11.31 -4.39 -7.90
CA GLN A 65 12.77 -4.45 -7.80
C GLN A 65 13.36 -3.19 -7.16
N ASN A 66 12.89 -2.01 -7.55
CA ASN A 66 13.48 -0.72 -7.14
C ASN A 66 12.58 0.12 -6.22
N HIS A 67 11.40 -0.34 -5.89
CA HIS A 67 10.46 0.44 -5.10
C HIS A 67 9.34 -0.44 -4.54
N VAL A 68 8.54 0.15 -3.66
CA VAL A 68 7.27 -0.41 -3.21
C VAL A 68 6.18 0.49 -3.78
N SER A 69 5.19 -0.10 -4.44
CA SER A 69 4.05 0.67 -4.95
C SER A 69 2.86 0.58 -4.01
N PHE A 70 2.19 1.69 -3.77
CA PHE A 70 0.85 1.68 -3.21
C PHE A 70 -0.11 2.01 -4.36
N GLU A 71 -0.98 1.07 -4.71
CA GLU A 71 -1.94 1.22 -5.78
C GLU A 71 -3.34 1.44 -5.21
N PHE A 72 -4.06 2.40 -5.78
CA PHE A 72 -5.44 2.74 -5.39
C PHE A 72 -6.39 2.36 -6.52
N SER A 73 -7.36 1.51 -6.21
CA SER A 73 -8.27 0.93 -7.21
C SER A 73 -9.07 1.97 -7.97
N ASN A 74 -9.46 3.04 -7.29
CA ASN A 74 -10.22 4.15 -7.88
C ASN A 74 -9.51 5.49 -7.74
N GLY A 75 -8.18 5.47 -7.83
CA GLY A 75 -7.37 6.66 -7.66
C GLY A 75 -7.66 7.79 -8.63
N TYR A 76 -8.27 7.49 -9.78
CA TYR A 76 -8.64 8.50 -10.77
C TYR A 76 -9.60 9.56 -10.22
N GLN A 77 -10.36 9.24 -9.18
CA GLN A 77 -11.33 10.15 -8.54
C GLN A 77 -10.74 10.99 -7.40
N PHE A 78 -9.52 10.67 -6.99
CA PHE A 78 -8.95 11.30 -5.79
C PHE A 78 -8.58 12.76 -6.05
N ASP A 79 -8.73 13.59 -5.01
CA ASP A 79 -8.12 14.90 -5.00
C ASP A 79 -6.61 14.72 -4.98
N ASP A 80 -5.93 15.37 -5.92
CA ASP A 80 -4.48 15.26 -6.07
C ASP A 80 -3.92 16.61 -6.49
N PRO A 81 -3.97 17.60 -5.59
CA PRO A 81 -3.59 18.98 -5.95
C PRO A 81 -2.13 19.14 -6.34
N LYS A 82 -1.25 18.26 -5.83
CA LYS A 82 0.19 18.31 -6.15
C LYS A 82 0.58 17.38 -7.30
N LYS A 83 -0.38 16.69 -7.88
CA LYS A 83 -0.17 15.74 -8.98
C LYS A 83 0.87 14.68 -8.65
N LEU A 84 0.69 14.05 -7.48
CA LEU A 84 1.60 13.01 -6.99
C LEU A 84 1.27 11.62 -7.52
N LEU A 85 0.00 11.34 -7.80
CA LEU A 85 -0.43 10.04 -8.29
C LEU A 85 0.03 9.80 -9.72
N GLU A 86 0.51 8.60 -9.98
CA GLU A 86 0.96 8.15 -11.30
C GLU A 86 0.00 7.12 -11.87
N GLY A 87 0.04 6.95 -13.18
CA GLY A 87 -0.75 5.96 -13.88
C GLY A 87 -1.63 6.59 -14.95
N ALA A 88 -1.93 5.80 -15.98
CA ALA A 88 -2.74 6.21 -17.11
C ALA A 88 -3.93 5.29 -17.36
N GLY A 89 -4.20 4.35 -16.46
CA GLY A 89 -5.32 3.45 -16.58
C GLY A 89 -6.65 4.17 -16.36
N LYS A 90 -7.74 3.47 -16.65
CA LYS A 90 -9.06 4.05 -16.54
C LYS A 90 -9.45 4.40 -15.11
N PHE A 91 -9.04 3.56 -14.13
CA PHE A 91 -9.45 3.73 -12.74
C PHE A 91 -8.26 3.82 -11.77
N ARG A 92 -7.21 3.03 -12.00
CA ARG A 92 -6.13 2.87 -11.04
C ARG A 92 -5.11 3.99 -11.10
N ARG A 93 -4.60 4.36 -9.92
CA ARG A 93 -3.45 5.25 -9.78
C ARG A 93 -2.54 4.70 -8.69
N HIS A 94 -1.27 5.04 -8.71
CA HIS A 94 -0.31 4.52 -7.74
C HIS A 94 0.73 5.57 -7.33
N LEU A 95 1.37 5.28 -6.21
CA LEU A 95 2.54 6.00 -5.71
C LEU A 95 3.71 5.02 -5.67
N LYS A 96 4.86 5.45 -6.14
CA LYS A 96 6.12 4.68 -6.04
C LYS A 96 6.88 5.18 -4.83
N ILE A 97 7.15 4.29 -3.89
CA ILE A 97 7.83 4.60 -2.64
C ILE A 97 9.21 3.95 -2.68
N LYS A 98 10.25 4.77 -2.80
CA LYS A 98 11.64 4.30 -2.86
C LYS A 98 12.34 4.39 -1.52
N THR A 99 11.94 5.34 -0.68
CA THR A 99 12.52 5.58 0.63
C THR A 99 11.40 5.82 1.65
N LEU A 100 11.73 5.71 2.94
CA LEU A 100 10.74 6.00 3.99
C LEU A 100 10.23 7.45 3.92
N SER A 101 11.10 8.39 3.55
CA SER A 101 10.68 9.79 3.43
C SER A 101 9.64 10.02 2.33
N ASP A 102 9.63 9.19 1.28
CA ASP A 102 8.62 9.26 0.23
C ASP A 102 7.21 9.09 0.77
N ILE A 103 7.04 8.35 1.85
CA ILE A 103 5.73 8.10 2.45
C ILE A 103 5.09 9.42 2.89
N THR A 104 5.88 10.28 3.53
CA THR A 104 5.44 11.61 3.92
C THR A 104 5.40 12.57 2.73
N ASP A 105 6.46 12.59 1.93
CA ASP A 105 6.60 13.51 0.80
C ASP A 105 5.51 13.30 -0.26
N LYS A 106 5.08 12.06 -0.45
CA LYS A 106 4.02 11.71 -1.41
C LYS A 106 2.64 11.61 -0.77
N GLU A 107 2.52 11.98 0.50
CA GLU A 107 1.24 12.11 1.21
C GLU A 107 0.38 10.84 1.16
N VAL A 108 0.99 9.70 1.45
CA VAL A 108 0.28 8.41 1.42
C VAL A 108 -0.97 8.42 2.29
N ASP A 109 -0.89 8.96 3.50
CA ASP A 109 -2.02 9.03 4.42
C ASP A 109 -3.21 9.82 3.85
N PHE A 110 -2.93 10.91 3.15
CA PHE A 110 -3.95 11.74 2.49
C PHE A 110 -4.74 10.90 1.47
N PHE A 111 -4.05 10.10 0.69
CA PHE A 111 -4.71 9.26 -0.32
C PHE A 111 -5.40 8.04 0.30
N VAL A 112 -4.81 7.43 1.32
CA VAL A 112 -5.46 6.31 2.02
C VAL A 112 -6.79 6.75 2.62
N LYS A 113 -6.85 7.94 3.21
CA LYS A 113 -8.10 8.49 3.77
C LYS A 113 -9.18 8.66 2.71
N GLN A 114 -8.80 8.96 1.47
CA GLN A 114 -9.74 9.06 0.37
C GLN A 114 -10.21 7.69 -0.13
N ALA A 115 -9.37 6.67 0.04
CA ALA A 115 -9.67 5.32 -0.44
C ALA A 115 -10.67 4.56 0.44
N VAL A 116 -10.73 4.91 1.72
CA VAL A 116 -11.57 4.19 2.70
C VAL A 116 -12.83 4.93 3.07
#